data_aab24d55d72c45f69c2b7f45f19fb609
#
_entry.id   aab24d55d72c45f69c2b7f45f19fb609
#
_cell.length_a   1.000
_cell.length_b   1.000
_cell.length_c   1.000
_cell.angle_alpha   90.00
_cell.angle_beta   90.00
_cell.angle_gamma   90.00
#
_symmetry.space_group_name_H-M   'P 1'
#
loop_
_entity.id
_entity.type
_entity.pdbx_description
1 polymer ?
#
loop_
_entity_poly.entity_id
_entity_poly.type
_entity_poly.pdbx_seq_one_letter_code
_entity_poly.pdbx_strand_id
1 'polypeptide(L)'
;GLYDPQFEKDSCGVGLVANIKGIPSREIMDDAFHVNSKMDHRGGCGFEENTGDGAGILIALPDSFFRSQAIKAGFELPEMGKYAVGNIFLPVNDKERDHCVSEFEKIIAQENQKSIGWRDVPVDPDKADVGPASRGAQPFIKQLFIQAEEGLSQEEFDRKLFLIRKRVSHLLRGDSELNEAKLFYVCSLSTSVIVYKGMLTPSQLFPFYPDLEDEEFETHLAMVHSRFSTNTFPSWDRAQPNRYMCHNGEINTLRGNMNAMKARQGLSLIHI
;
A
#
# COMPACT_ATOMS: atom_id res chain seq x y z
N GLY A 1 26.88 17.90 -29.89
CA GLY A 1 25.73 17.03 -30.18
C GLY A 1 24.44 17.79 -30.10
N LEU A 2 23.34 17.17 -30.45
CA LEU A 2 21.99 17.78 -30.33
C LEU A 2 21.45 17.77 -28.91
N TYR A 3 22.11 17.07 -28.00
CA TYR A 3 21.77 17.00 -26.60
C TYR A 3 22.37 18.17 -25.83
N ASP A 4 21.52 18.87 -25.09
CA ASP A 4 21.93 19.93 -24.18
C ASP A 4 21.39 19.59 -22.77
N PRO A 5 22.28 19.36 -21.78
CA PRO A 5 21.89 18.98 -20.44
C PRO A 5 20.97 19.97 -19.72
N GLN A 6 20.99 21.27 -20.12
CA GLN A 6 20.08 22.26 -19.49
C GLN A 6 18.61 22.03 -19.80
N PHE A 7 18.30 21.28 -20.87
CA PHE A 7 16.93 20.91 -21.24
C PHE A 7 16.51 19.52 -20.73
N GLU A 8 17.45 18.82 -20.07
CA GLU A 8 17.10 17.55 -19.45
C GLU A 8 16.07 17.76 -18.34
N LYS A 9 14.97 17.03 -18.42
CA LYS A 9 13.91 17.04 -17.42
C LYS A 9 13.53 15.61 -17.11
N ASP A 10 13.46 15.31 -15.83
CA ASP A 10 12.97 14.01 -15.37
C ASP A 10 11.54 13.79 -15.85
N SER A 11 11.32 12.60 -16.39
CA SER A 11 10.00 12.12 -16.83
C SER A 11 9.39 11.16 -15.81
N CYS A 12 9.84 11.24 -14.58
CA CYS A 12 9.47 10.33 -13.50
C CYS A 12 8.15 10.74 -12.84
N GLY A 13 7.27 9.78 -12.55
CA GLY A 13 6.10 9.96 -11.70
C GLY A 13 6.37 9.49 -10.25
N VAL A 14 7.63 9.50 -9.81
CA VAL A 14 8.06 9.11 -8.46
C VAL A 14 8.73 10.29 -7.78
N GLY A 15 8.37 10.55 -6.53
CA GLY A 15 9.04 11.51 -5.66
C GLY A 15 9.42 10.85 -4.33
N LEU A 16 10.53 11.27 -3.76
CA LEU A 16 11.02 10.81 -2.45
C LEU A 16 11.44 12.00 -1.61
N VAL A 17 10.92 12.06 -0.38
CA VAL A 17 11.33 13.00 0.65
C VAL A 17 11.74 12.22 1.89
N ALA A 18 12.89 12.53 2.47
CA ALA A 18 13.36 11.81 3.65
C ALA A 18 14.24 12.68 4.56
N ASN A 19 14.10 12.50 5.86
CA ASN A 19 15.03 13.02 6.84
C ASN A 19 16.17 12.00 7.03
N ILE A 20 17.39 12.37 6.66
CA ILE A 20 18.56 11.48 6.68
C ILE A 20 18.90 10.99 8.09
N LYS A 21 18.50 11.74 9.14
CA LYS A 21 18.71 11.35 10.54
C LYS A 21 17.59 10.44 11.07
N GLY A 22 16.58 10.13 10.26
CA GLY A 22 15.46 9.31 10.67
C GLY A 22 14.51 9.97 11.69
N ILE A 23 14.51 11.29 11.79
CA ILE A 23 13.64 12.04 12.70
C ILE A 23 12.29 12.26 12.01
N PRO A 24 11.19 11.72 12.56
CA PRO A 24 9.86 11.96 12.01
C PRO A 24 9.45 13.43 12.16
N SER A 25 8.72 13.95 11.18
CA SER A 25 8.07 15.25 11.25
C SER A 25 6.88 15.33 10.32
N ARG A 26 5.96 16.25 10.62
CA ARG A 26 4.85 16.59 9.74
C ARG A 26 5.34 17.24 8.44
N GLU A 27 6.44 18.01 8.49
CA GLU A 27 7.05 18.67 7.34
C GLU A 27 7.32 17.69 6.18
N ILE A 28 7.78 16.46 6.49
CA ILE A 28 8.00 15.42 5.46
C ILE A 28 6.68 15.05 4.76
N MET A 29 5.56 15.03 5.47
CA MET A 29 4.24 14.77 4.87
C MET A 29 3.76 15.94 4.01
N ASP A 30 3.99 17.17 4.46
CA ASP A 30 3.62 18.37 3.72
C ASP A 30 4.47 18.49 2.43
N ASP A 31 5.76 18.21 2.51
CA ASP A 31 6.64 18.14 1.34
C ASP A 31 6.21 17.02 0.38
N ALA A 32 5.84 15.86 0.89
CA ALA A 32 5.33 14.75 0.08
C ALA A 32 4.03 15.12 -0.63
N PHE A 33 3.13 15.85 0.04
CA PHE A 33 1.92 16.40 -0.58
C PHE A 33 2.27 17.36 -1.72
N HIS A 34 3.20 18.28 -1.50
CA HIS A 34 3.64 19.22 -2.52
C HIS A 34 4.28 18.51 -3.73
N VAL A 35 5.16 17.53 -3.49
CA VAL A 35 5.78 16.73 -4.55
C VAL A 35 4.71 15.96 -5.34
N ASN A 36 3.76 15.32 -4.64
CA ASN A 36 2.68 14.57 -5.28
C ASN A 36 1.80 15.49 -6.16
N SER A 37 1.39 16.65 -5.65
CA SER A 37 0.59 17.63 -6.38
C SER A 37 1.31 18.18 -7.61
N LYS A 38 2.64 18.38 -7.53
CA LYS A 38 3.46 18.82 -8.68
C LYS A 38 3.62 17.75 -9.76
N MET A 39 3.34 16.48 -9.44
CA MET A 39 3.36 15.38 -10.40
C MET A 39 2.03 15.16 -11.11
N ASP A 40 1.03 16.02 -10.94
CA ASP A 40 -0.28 15.85 -11.56
C ASP A 40 -0.20 15.70 -13.08
N HIS A 41 0.70 16.47 -13.73
CA HIS A 41 1.02 16.35 -15.16
C HIS A 41 1.67 15.00 -15.55
N ARG A 42 2.06 14.17 -14.59
CA ARG A 42 2.63 12.82 -14.78
C ARG A 42 1.60 11.72 -14.53
N GLY A 43 0.46 12.08 -13.93
CA GLY A 43 -0.68 11.20 -13.76
C GLY A 43 -1.45 11.03 -15.07
N GLY A 44 -2.18 9.94 -15.17
CA GLY A 44 -3.19 9.73 -16.18
C GLY A 44 -4.58 9.79 -15.58
N CYS A 45 -5.52 10.25 -16.35
CA CYS A 45 -6.93 10.07 -16.08
C CYS A 45 -7.59 9.34 -17.24
N GLY A 46 -8.70 8.66 -16.95
CA GLY A 46 -9.47 7.95 -17.94
C GLY A 46 -10.38 8.88 -18.76
N PHE A 47 -11.51 8.36 -19.19
CA PHE A 47 -12.55 9.16 -19.88
C PHE A 47 -13.10 10.28 -18.98
N GLU A 48 -13.11 10.07 -17.67
CA GLU A 48 -13.53 11.04 -16.65
C GLU A 48 -12.27 11.72 -16.10
N GLU A 49 -12.24 13.05 -16.08
CA GLU A 49 -11.08 13.83 -15.59
C GLU A 49 -10.77 13.58 -14.11
N ASN A 50 -11.77 13.22 -13.31
CA ASN A 50 -11.68 12.91 -11.88
C ASN A 50 -11.58 11.40 -11.58
N THR A 51 -11.32 10.56 -12.57
CA THR A 51 -10.97 9.15 -12.43
C THR A 51 -9.51 8.94 -12.80
N GLY A 52 -8.63 8.90 -11.79
CA GLY A 52 -7.18 8.75 -11.99
C GLY A 52 -6.76 7.32 -12.30
N ASP A 53 -5.64 7.18 -13.01
CA ASP A 53 -5.00 5.88 -13.28
C ASP A 53 -4.36 5.25 -12.04
N GLY A 54 -4.06 6.06 -11.03
CA GLY A 54 -3.54 5.63 -9.75
C GLY A 54 -2.56 6.61 -9.14
N ALA A 55 -2.73 6.89 -7.86
CA ALA A 55 -1.77 7.62 -7.04
C ALA A 55 -1.60 6.92 -5.69
N GLY A 56 -0.46 7.15 -5.04
CA GLY A 56 -0.22 6.61 -3.72
C GLY A 56 1.06 7.10 -3.08
N ILE A 57 1.16 6.80 -1.79
CA ILE A 57 2.28 7.15 -0.93
C ILE A 57 2.69 5.94 -0.10
N LEU A 58 3.98 5.68 -0.02
CA LEU A 58 4.61 4.81 0.96
C LEU A 58 5.34 5.69 1.96
N ILE A 59 5.11 5.44 3.24
CA ILE A 59 5.74 6.19 4.33
C ILE A 59 6.33 5.25 5.36
N ALA A 60 7.35 5.72 6.07
CA ALA A 60 7.77 5.07 7.30
C ALA A 60 6.63 5.11 8.32
N LEU A 61 6.50 4.04 9.11
CA LEU A 61 5.36 3.84 10.01
C LEU A 61 5.22 4.98 11.03
N PRO A 62 4.11 5.74 11.04
CA PRO A 62 3.85 6.81 12.00
C PRO A 62 3.37 6.22 13.33
N ASP A 63 4.32 5.82 14.21
CA ASP A 63 4.03 5.09 15.45
C ASP A 63 3.10 5.88 16.39
N SER A 64 3.35 7.19 16.60
CA SER A 64 2.53 8.05 17.46
C SER A 64 1.07 8.08 17.00
N PHE A 65 0.84 8.29 15.72
CA PHE A 65 -0.48 8.29 15.11
C PHE A 65 -1.19 6.94 15.31
N PHE A 66 -0.52 5.81 15.00
CA PHE A 66 -1.16 4.50 15.14
C PHE A 66 -1.43 4.13 16.59
N ARG A 67 -0.62 4.54 17.56
CA ARG A 67 -0.93 4.38 19.00
C ARG A 67 -2.21 5.13 19.37
N SER A 68 -2.32 6.38 18.94
CA SER A 68 -3.53 7.20 19.16
C SER A 68 -4.76 6.54 18.54
N GLN A 69 -4.66 6.06 17.29
CA GLN A 69 -5.77 5.39 16.60
C GLN A 69 -6.13 4.03 17.22
N ALA A 70 -5.15 3.25 17.66
CA ALA A 70 -5.37 1.98 18.34
C ALA A 70 -6.15 2.15 19.64
N ILE A 71 -5.79 3.14 20.46
CA ILE A 71 -6.51 3.49 21.69
C ILE A 71 -7.97 3.85 21.37
N LYS A 72 -8.20 4.70 20.34
CA LYS A 72 -9.56 5.06 19.88
C LYS A 72 -10.36 3.83 19.41
N ALA A 73 -9.67 2.82 18.83
CA ALA A 73 -10.27 1.57 18.39
C ALA A 73 -10.41 0.51 19.51
N GLY A 74 -9.93 0.79 20.73
CA GLY A 74 -10.10 -0.06 21.91
C GLY A 74 -9.01 -1.10 22.13
N PHE A 75 -7.81 -0.93 21.55
CA PHE A 75 -6.67 -1.81 21.77
C PHE A 75 -5.35 -1.01 21.92
N GLU A 76 -4.32 -1.66 22.46
CA GLU A 76 -3.00 -1.05 22.67
C GLU A 76 -1.95 -1.72 21.77
N LEU A 77 -0.97 -0.95 21.31
CA LEU A 77 0.14 -1.45 20.50
C LEU A 77 1.38 -1.73 21.37
N PRO A 78 2.10 -2.85 21.11
CA PRO A 78 3.40 -3.11 21.72
C PRO A 78 4.45 -2.05 21.31
N GLU A 79 5.70 -2.26 21.74
CA GLU A 79 6.82 -1.43 21.29
C GLU A 79 7.00 -1.50 19.75
N MET A 80 7.51 -0.39 19.18
CA MET A 80 7.84 -0.33 17.76
C MET A 80 8.79 -1.47 17.36
N GLY A 81 8.53 -2.11 16.21
CA GLY A 81 9.24 -3.32 15.76
C GLY A 81 8.67 -4.63 16.31
N LYS A 82 7.80 -4.59 17.35
CA LYS A 82 7.08 -5.77 17.89
C LYS A 82 5.64 -5.85 17.39
N TYR A 83 5.21 -4.92 16.58
CA TYR A 83 3.93 -4.97 15.87
C TYR A 83 4.12 -4.56 14.40
N ALA A 84 3.16 -4.94 13.59
CA ALA A 84 3.07 -4.57 12.19
C ALA A 84 1.71 -3.97 11.90
N VAL A 85 1.67 -3.07 10.91
CA VAL A 85 0.41 -2.53 10.38
C VAL A 85 0.31 -2.85 8.90
N GLY A 86 -0.90 -3.20 8.46
CA GLY A 86 -1.19 -3.41 7.05
C GLY A 86 -2.42 -2.65 6.60
N ASN A 87 -2.35 -1.99 5.44
CA ASN A 87 -3.53 -1.51 4.72
C ASN A 87 -4.04 -2.61 3.80
N ILE A 88 -5.30 -2.99 3.99
CA ILE A 88 -5.94 -4.12 3.32
C ILE A 88 -7.17 -3.62 2.57
N PHE A 89 -7.21 -3.89 1.26
CA PHE A 89 -8.41 -3.75 0.44
C PHE A 89 -9.25 -5.01 0.58
N LEU A 90 -10.53 -4.84 0.83
CA LEU A 90 -11.48 -5.90 1.13
C LEU A 90 -12.75 -5.74 0.27
N PRO A 91 -13.56 -6.81 0.11
CA PRO A 91 -14.89 -6.74 -0.48
C PRO A 91 -15.76 -5.66 0.17
N VAL A 92 -16.60 -5.03 -0.64
CA VAL A 92 -17.62 -4.07 -0.16
C VAL A 92 -18.77 -4.80 0.52
N ASN A 93 -19.11 -6.00 0.04
CA ASN A 93 -20.12 -6.85 0.67
C ASN A 93 -19.70 -7.26 2.08
N ASP A 94 -20.53 -6.98 3.07
CA ASP A 94 -20.23 -7.22 4.50
C ASP A 94 -19.89 -8.68 4.79
N LYS A 95 -20.66 -9.64 4.26
CA LYS A 95 -20.44 -11.07 4.51
C LYS A 95 -19.13 -11.57 3.92
N GLU A 96 -18.82 -11.12 2.68
CA GLU A 96 -17.56 -11.48 2.02
C GLU A 96 -16.37 -10.82 2.72
N ARG A 97 -16.54 -9.59 3.21
CA ARG A 97 -15.53 -8.88 4.02
C ARG A 97 -15.25 -9.59 5.33
N ASP A 98 -16.29 -9.99 6.07
CA ASP A 98 -16.16 -10.72 7.34
C ASP A 98 -15.49 -12.08 7.11
N HIS A 99 -15.82 -12.78 6.04
CA HIS A 99 -15.14 -14.00 5.63
C HIS A 99 -13.64 -13.75 5.39
N CYS A 100 -13.28 -12.73 4.62
CA CYS A 100 -11.89 -12.37 4.38
C CYS A 100 -11.13 -12.05 5.68
N VAL A 101 -11.73 -11.31 6.60
CA VAL A 101 -11.16 -11.00 7.92
C VAL A 101 -10.94 -12.27 8.72
N SER A 102 -11.95 -13.16 8.78
CA SER A 102 -11.86 -14.43 9.51
C SER A 102 -10.75 -15.34 8.97
N GLU A 103 -10.63 -15.48 7.66
CA GLU A 103 -9.56 -16.28 7.05
C GLU A 103 -8.17 -15.67 7.29
N PHE A 104 -8.09 -14.34 7.28
CA PHE A 104 -6.85 -13.64 7.60
C PHE A 104 -6.41 -13.95 9.03
N GLU A 105 -7.31 -13.86 10.00
CA GLU A 105 -7.04 -14.14 11.42
C GLU A 105 -6.63 -15.60 11.65
N LYS A 106 -7.27 -16.56 10.97
CA LYS A 106 -6.88 -17.97 11.04
C LYS A 106 -5.43 -18.17 10.58
N ILE A 107 -5.02 -17.51 9.48
CA ILE A 107 -3.66 -17.64 8.95
C ILE A 107 -2.65 -16.96 9.88
N ILE A 108 -2.99 -15.81 10.47
CA ILE A 108 -2.13 -15.14 11.48
C ILE A 108 -1.88 -16.10 12.66
N ALA A 109 -2.91 -16.73 13.18
CA ALA A 109 -2.79 -17.69 14.29
C ALA A 109 -1.98 -18.94 13.89
N GLN A 110 -2.16 -19.45 12.68
CA GLN A 110 -1.36 -20.58 12.16
C GLN A 110 0.13 -20.28 12.03
N GLU A 111 0.49 -19.01 11.85
CA GLU A 111 1.89 -18.55 11.81
C GLU A 111 2.41 -18.13 13.19
N ASN A 112 1.69 -18.46 14.27
CA ASN A 112 1.97 -18.13 15.66
C ASN A 112 2.07 -16.62 15.94
N GLN A 113 1.36 -15.81 15.17
CA GLN A 113 1.27 -14.38 15.44
C GLN A 113 -0.08 -14.04 16.06
N LYS A 114 -0.20 -12.86 16.66
CA LYS A 114 -1.43 -12.42 17.30
C LYS A 114 -2.04 -11.24 16.54
N SER A 115 -3.27 -11.40 16.07
CA SER A 115 -4.08 -10.26 15.63
C SER A 115 -4.41 -9.39 16.85
N ILE A 116 -4.01 -8.12 16.85
CA ILE A 116 -4.33 -7.16 17.91
C ILE A 116 -5.70 -6.56 17.67
N GLY A 117 -5.98 -6.19 16.42
CA GLY A 117 -7.23 -5.57 16.04
C GLY A 117 -7.28 -5.08 14.61
N TRP A 118 -8.47 -4.62 14.24
CA TRP A 118 -8.76 -4.02 12.94
C TRP A 118 -9.34 -2.63 13.14
N ARG A 119 -8.99 -1.72 12.24
CA ARG A 119 -9.52 -0.36 12.17
C ARG A 119 -10.05 -0.11 10.77
N ASP A 120 -11.21 0.51 10.65
CA ASP A 120 -11.68 1.02 9.36
C ASP A 120 -10.87 2.27 9.01
N VAL A 121 -10.31 2.31 7.81
CA VAL A 121 -9.60 3.50 7.32
C VAL A 121 -10.64 4.53 6.89
N PRO A 122 -10.63 5.74 7.46
CA PRO A 122 -11.53 6.78 7.02
C PRO A 122 -11.17 7.22 5.60
N VAL A 123 -12.20 7.36 4.77
CA VAL A 123 -12.07 7.84 3.39
C VAL A 123 -13.14 8.87 3.08
N ASP A 124 -12.80 9.89 2.31
CA ASP A 124 -13.71 10.94 1.87
C ASP A 124 -13.67 11.10 0.34
N PRO A 125 -14.40 10.26 -0.39
CA PRO A 125 -14.46 10.33 -1.84
C PRO A 125 -15.15 11.60 -2.36
N ASP A 126 -16.00 12.25 -1.55
CA ASP A 126 -16.68 13.48 -1.93
C ASP A 126 -15.74 14.67 -1.84
N LYS A 127 -15.01 14.83 -0.73
CA LYS A 127 -13.97 15.84 -0.58
C LYS A 127 -12.90 15.73 -1.66
N ALA A 128 -12.53 14.50 -2.03
CA ALA A 128 -11.53 14.23 -3.05
C ALA A 128 -12.08 14.35 -4.49
N ASP A 129 -13.37 14.59 -4.69
CA ASP A 129 -14.01 14.61 -6.00
C ASP A 129 -13.67 13.39 -6.87
N VAL A 130 -13.78 12.20 -6.28
CA VAL A 130 -13.45 10.93 -6.96
C VAL A 130 -14.51 10.61 -8.02
N GLY A 131 -14.10 10.30 -9.24
CA GLY A 131 -14.97 10.01 -10.36
C GLY A 131 -15.76 8.69 -10.23
N PRO A 132 -16.90 8.59 -10.95
CA PRO A 132 -17.82 7.46 -10.85
C PRO A 132 -17.15 6.08 -11.10
N ALA A 133 -16.26 5.99 -12.08
CA ALA A 133 -15.60 4.72 -12.39
C ALA A 133 -14.65 4.27 -11.26
N SER A 134 -13.93 5.20 -10.64
CA SER A 134 -13.08 4.90 -9.49
C SER A 134 -13.91 4.53 -8.26
N ARG A 135 -15.00 5.26 -7.98
CA ARG A 135 -15.94 4.95 -6.88
C ARG A 135 -16.60 3.59 -7.05
N GLY A 136 -17.02 3.25 -8.26
CA GLY A 136 -17.66 1.97 -8.56
C GLY A 136 -16.75 0.76 -8.39
N ALA A 137 -15.42 0.97 -8.40
CA ALA A 137 -14.41 -0.05 -8.18
C ALA A 137 -13.71 0.06 -6.81
N GLN A 138 -14.13 0.99 -5.95
CA GLN A 138 -13.51 1.25 -4.66
C GLN A 138 -13.70 0.06 -3.71
N PRO A 139 -12.61 -0.51 -3.15
CA PRO A 139 -12.71 -1.53 -2.11
C PRO A 139 -13.08 -0.91 -0.76
N PHE A 140 -13.53 -1.74 0.16
CA PHE A 140 -13.54 -1.39 1.57
C PHE A 140 -12.10 -1.43 2.12
N ILE A 141 -11.69 -0.46 2.93
CA ILE A 141 -10.30 -0.34 3.37
C ILE A 141 -10.22 -0.48 4.89
N LYS A 142 -9.45 -1.48 5.34
CA LYS A 142 -9.18 -1.68 6.78
C LYS A 142 -7.67 -1.70 7.05
N GLN A 143 -7.31 -1.30 8.24
CA GLN A 143 -5.98 -1.52 8.81
C GLN A 143 -6.01 -2.71 9.76
N LEU A 144 -5.04 -3.60 9.55
CA LEU A 144 -4.79 -4.75 10.41
C LEU A 144 -3.55 -4.51 11.25
N PHE A 145 -3.64 -4.80 12.54
CA PHE A 145 -2.53 -4.72 13.48
C PHE A 145 -2.18 -6.12 13.97
N ILE A 146 -0.92 -6.51 13.83
CA ILE A 146 -0.40 -7.83 14.22
C ILE A 146 0.74 -7.65 15.22
N GLN A 147 0.70 -8.40 16.33
CA GLN A 147 1.78 -8.49 17.29
C GLN A 147 2.67 -9.70 16.98
N ALA A 148 3.98 -9.50 17.10
CA ALA A 148 4.97 -10.57 16.99
C ALA A 148 4.84 -11.58 18.14
N GLU A 149 5.08 -12.86 17.86
CA GLU A 149 5.37 -13.87 18.86
C GLU A 149 6.59 -13.45 19.70
N GLU A 150 6.58 -13.77 20.99
CA GLU A 150 7.71 -13.46 21.90
C GLU A 150 9.01 -14.12 21.41
N GLY A 151 10.11 -13.40 21.55
CA GLY A 151 11.43 -13.87 21.19
C GLY A 151 11.85 -13.70 19.73
N LEU A 152 10.91 -13.36 18.82
CA LEU A 152 11.27 -13.10 17.42
C LEU A 152 12.09 -11.80 17.28
N SER A 153 13.12 -11.85 16.46
CA SER A 153 13.74 -10.64 15.89
C SER A 153 12.79 -9.96 14.90
N GLN A 154 13.00 -8.68 14.63
CA GLN A 154 12.20 -7.96 13.64
C GLN A 154 12.27 -8.62 12.25
N GLU A 155 13.44 -9.10 11.84
CA GLU A 155 13.64 -9.76 10.55
C GLU A 155 12.87 -11.09 10.45
N GLU A 156 12.82 -11.88 11.52
CA GLU A 156 12.03 -13.11 11.58
C GLU A 156 10.53 -12.80 11.53
N PHE A 157 10.09 -11.75 12.22
CA PHE A 157 8.72 -11.28 12.18
C PHE A 157 8.35 -10.81 10.76
N ASP A 158 9.19 -10.01 10.09
CA ASP A 158 8.95 -9.57 8.70
C ASP A 158 8.82 -10.77 7.74
N ARG A 159 9.59 -11.85 7.95
CA ARG A 159 9.42 -13.10 7.20
C ARG A 159 8.06 -13.75 7.47
N LYS A 160 7.59 -13.76 8.71
CA LYS A 160 6.24 -14.24 9.06
C LYS A 160 5.14 -13.40 8.40
N LEU A 161 5.26 -12.08 8.43
CA LEU A 161 4.33 -11.18 7.75
C LEU A 161 4.26 -11.43 6.24
N PHE A 162 5.41 -11.69 5.61
CA PHE A 162 5.46 -12.08 4.20
C PHE A 162 4.69 -13.38 3.94
N LEU A 163 4.89 -14.41 4.77
CA LEU A 163 4.19 -15.69 4.66
C LEU A 163 2.68 -15.52 4.85
N ILE A 164 2.26 -14.82 5.90
CA ILE A 164 0.85 -14.51 6.16
C ILE A 164 0.22 -13.85 4.94
N ARG A 165 0.83 -12.76 4.44
CA ARG A 165 0.34 -12.05 3.26
C ARG A 165 0.22 -12.95 2.03
N LYS A 166 1.23 -13.79 1.76
CA LYS A 166 1.23 -14.69 0.59
C LYS A 166 0.16 -15.76 0.69
N ARG A 167 0.02 -16.38 1.87
CA ARG A 167 -0.98 -17.42 2.13
C ARG A 167 -2.40 -16.87 1.99
N VAL A 168 -2.69 -15.75 2.65
CA VAL A 168 -4.01 -15.10 2.59
C VAL A 168 -4.33 -14.66 1.16
N SER A 169 -3.37 -14.02 0.46
CA SER A 169 -3.60 -13.59 -0.92
C SER A 169 -3.85 -14.76 -1.87
N HIS A 170 -3.18 -15.88 -1.66
CA HIS A 170 -3.41 -17.08 -2.48
C HIS A 170 -4.78 -17.70 -2.20
N LEU A 171 -5.16 -17.80 -0.94
CA LEU A 171 -6.45 -18.35 -0.52
C LEU A 171 -7.60 -17.50 -1.06
N LEU A 172 -7.66 -16.22 -0.72
CA LEU A 172 -8.82 -15.37 -0.97
C LEU A 172 -8.97 -14.94 -2.43
N ARG A 173 -7.87 -14.74 -3.17
CA ARG A 173 -7.95 -14.42 -4.61
C ARG A 173 -8.36 -15.62 -5.47
N GLY A 174 -8.17 -16.82 -4.97
CA GLY A 174 -8.57 -18.08 -5.63
C GLY A 174 -9.91 -18.62 -5.12
N ASP A 175 -10.56 -17.97 -4.18
CA ASP A 175 -11.79 -18.41 -3.58
C ASP A 175 -12.97 -18.19 -4.54
N SER A 176 -13.57 -19.27 -4.99
CA SER A 176 -14.71 -19.26 -5.92
C SER A 176 -16.04 -18.89 -5.25
N GLU A 177 -16.09 -18.87 -3.94
CA GLU A 177 -17.28 -18.47 -3.16
C GLU A 177 -17.38 -16.94 -3.02
N LEU A 178 -16.28 -16.20 -3.27
CA LEU A 178 -16.24 -14.75 -3.23
C LEU A 178 -16.54 -14.13 -4.59
N ASN A 179 -17.65 -13.39 -4.71
CA ASN A 179 -17.98 -12.64 -5.93
C ASN A 179 -17.06 -11.44 -6.13
N GLU A 180 -16.61 -10.83 -5.01
CA GLU A 180 -15.74 -9.66 -4.98
C GLU A 180 -14.27 -9.99 -4.67
N ALA A 181 -13.83 -11.24 -4.86
CA ALA A 181 -12.46 -11.69 -4.60
C ALA A 181 -11.38 -10.80 -5.26
N LYS A 182 -11.68 -10.19 -6.41
CA LYS A 182 -10.81 -9.26 -7.13
C LYS A 182 -10.51 -7.97 -6.35
N LEU A 183 -11.38 -7.57 -5.42
CA LEU A 183 -11.18 -6.39 -4.56
C LEU A 183 -10.21 -6.68 -3.41
N PHE A 184 -9.98 -7.95 -3.07
CA PHE A 184 -9.04 -8.30 -2.01
C PHE A 184 -7.59 -8.03 -2.43
N TYR A 185 -6.91 -7.17 -1.67
CA TYR A 185 -5.50 -6.90 -1.88
C TYR A 185 -4.81 -6.39 -0.61
N VAL A 186 -3.63 -6.91 -0.31
CA VAL A 186 -2.78 -6.41 0.78
C VAL A 186 -1.84 -5.34 0.21
N CYS A 187 -2.15 -4.07 0.46
CA CYS A 187 -1.34 -2.94 -0.01
C CYS A 187 0.04 -2.93 0.64
N SER A 188 0.05 -3.08 1.95
CA SER A 188 1.25 -3.24 2.78
C SER A 188 0.93 -4.11 4.00
N LEU A 189 1.94 -4.74 4.57
CA LEU A 189 1.91 -5.41 5.87
C LEU A 189 3.36 -5.46 6.34
N SER A 190 3.75 -4.58 7.26
CA SER A 190 5.13 -4.36 7.62
C SER A 190 5.28 -3.78 9.02
N THR A 191 6.45 -3.99 9.63
CA THR A 191 6.87 -3.37 10.89
C THR A 191 7.44 -1.96 10.72
N SER A 192 7.70 -1.53 9.48
CA SER A 192 8.47 -0.32 9.20
C SER A 192 7.84 0.66 8.23
N VAL A 193 6.94 0.19 7.34
CA VAL A 193 6.32 1.04 6.31
C VAL A 193 4.85 0.75 6.14
N ILE A 194 4.10 1.74 5.67
CA ILE A 194 2.70 1.60 5.26
C ILE A 194 2.45 2.28 3.92
N VAL A 195 1.50 1.75 3.15
CA VAL A 195 1.12 2.26 1.83
C VAL A 195 -0.34 2.69 1.82
N TYR A 196 -0.59 3.95 1.47
CA TYR A 196 -1.90 4.47 1.09
C TYR A 196 -1.90 4.68 -0.42
N LYS A 197 -2.90 4.15 -1.11
CA LYS A 197 -2.97 4.24 -2.58
C LYS A 197 -4.39 3.99 -3.08
N GLY A 198 -4.65 4.36 -4.32
CA GLY A 198 -5.94 4.09 -4.94
C GLY A 198 -5.97 4.44 -6.41
N MET A 199 -7.11 4.17 -7.04
CA MET A 199 -7.41 4.61 -8.40
C MET A 199 -7.80 6.10 -8.37
N LEU A 200 -6.81 6.93 -8.05
CA LEU A 200 -6.91 8.36 -7.74
C LEU A 200 -5.96 9.15 -8.65
N THR A 201 -6.23 10.42 -8.79
CA THR A 201 -5.23 11.40 -9.28
C THR A 201 -4.30 11.81 -8.14
N PRO A 202 -3.12 12.39 -8.41
CA PRO A 202 -2.25 12.90 -7.36
C PRO A 202 -2.94 13.89 -6.41
N SER A 203 -3.73 14.80 -6.95
CA SER A 203 -4.47 15.81 -6.17
C SER A 203 -5.57 15.23 -5.28
N GLN A 204 -6.08 14.04 -5.59
CA GLN A 204 -7.12 13.35 -4.82
C GLN A 204 -6.60 12.56 -3.63
N LEU A 205 -5.32 12.15 -3.63
CA LEU A 205 -4.78 11.18 -2.67
C LEU A 205 -4.94 11.63 -1.21
N PHE A 206 -4.53 12.84 -0.89
CA PHE A 206 -4.57 13.35 0.48
C PHE A 206 -6.01 13.69 0.93
N PRO A 207 -6.83 14.41 0.13
CA PRO A 207 -8.22 14.63 0.50
C PRO A 207 -9.04 13.35 0.65
N PHE A 208 -8.68 12.29 -0.08
CA PHE A 208 -9.36 10.99 0.01
C PHE A 208 -9.07 10.24 1.31
N TYR A 209 -7.85 10.39 1.86
CA TYR A 209 -7.44 9.74 3.10
C TYR A 209 -7.24 10.76 4.22
N PRO A 210 -8.26 11.05 5.05
CA PRO A 210 -8.14 11.99 6.18
C PRO A 210 -6.96 11.70 7.12
N ASP A 211 -6.55 10.42 7.24
CA ASP A 211 -5.35 10.03 8.00
C ASP A 211 -4.10 10.81 7.55
N LEU A 212 -3.92 11.03 6.25
CA LEU A 212 -2.74 11.72 5.69
C LEU A 212 -2.72 13.22 6.00
N GLU A 213 -3.86 13.79 6.37
CA GLU A 213 -4.00 15.20 6.74
C GLU A 213 -3.93 15.43 8.27
N ASP A 214 -3.92 14.35 9.08
CA ASP A 214 -3.85 14.44 10.53
C ASP A 214 -2.49 15.01 10.99
N GLU A 215 -2.50 15.94 11.94
CA GLU A 215 -1.28 16.60 12.45
C GLU A 215 -0.36 15.62 13.19
N GLU A 216 -0.91 14.55 13.80
CA GLU A 216 -0.14 13.48 14.46
C GLU A 216 0.52 12.53 13.47
N PHE A 217 0.19 12.64 12.16
CA PHE A 217 0.72 11.76 11.13
C PHE A 217 2.10 12.22 10.68
N GLU A 218 3.12 11.89 11.49
CA GLU A 218 4.51 12.23 11.28
C GLU A 218 5.31 11.06 10.72
N THR A 219 6.21 11.33 9.80
CA THR A 219 7.10 10.33 9.22
C THR A 219 8.48 10.92 8.93
N HIS A 220 9.50 10.05 8.85
CA HIS A 220 10.85 10.47 8.42
C HIS A 220 11.14 10.14 6.95
N LEU A 221 10.23 9.44 6.27
CA LEU A 221 10.38 9.05 4.87
C LEU A 221 9.00 8.96 4.20
N ALA A 222 8.89 9.60 3.04
CA ALA A 222 7.71 9.51 2.19
C ALA A 222 8.12 9.32 0.72
N MET A 223 7.56 8.32 0.07
CA MET A 223 7.74 8.05 -1.37
C MET A 223 6.38 8.09 -2.05
N VAL A 224 6.18 9.05 -2.93
CA VAL A 224 4.93 9.24 -3.68
C VAL A 224 5.05 8.74 -5.11
N HIS A 225 3.95 8.31 -5.68
CA HIS A 225 3.88 7.87 -7.07
C HIS A 225 2.61 8.37 -7.74
N SER A 226 2.77 8.89 -8.95
CA SER A 226 1.69 9.20 -9.87
C SER A 226 1.79 8.28 -11.09
N ARG A 227 0.73 7.51 -11.34
CA ARG A 227 0.70 6.53 -12.43
C ARG A 227 0.08 7.12 -13.68
N PHE A 228 0.73 6.83 -14.80
CA PHE A 228 0.14 6.92 -16.14
C PHE A 228 0.06 5.51 -16.73
N SER A 229 -1.15 5.04 -17.03
CA SER A 229 -1.38 3.69 -17.54
C SER A 229 -1.44 3.72 -19.07
N THR A 230 -0.47 3.06 -19.72
CA THR A 230 -0.43 2.95 -21.19
C THR A 230 -0.93 1.61 -21.70
N ASN A 231 -0.61 0.51 -21.00
CA ASN A 231 -0.81 -0.86 -21.50
C ASN A 231 -1.70 -1.73 -20.61
N THR A 232 -2.13 -1.24 -19.47
CA THR A 232 -2.97 -2.01 -18.54
C THR A 232 -4.08 -1.14 -17.99
N PHE A 233 -5.30 -1.67 -17.91
CA PHE A 233 -6.40 -0.97 -17.27
C PHE A 233 -6.05 -0.60 -15.83
N PRO A 234 -6.35 0.65 -15.40
CA PRO A 234 -6.19 1.06 -14.02
C PRO A 234 -7.06 0.24 -13.08
N SER A 235 -6.59 0.06 -11.86
CA SER A 235 -7.37 -0.52 -10.76
C SER A 235 -6.75 -0.14 -9.42
N TRP A 236 -7.54 -0.22 -8.36
CA TRP A 236 -7.10 0.13 -7.00
C TRP A 236 -5.84 -0.63 -6.56
N ASP A 237 -5.75 -1.92 -6.84
CA ASP A 237 -4.61 -2.76 -6.47
C ASP A 237 -3.36 -2.50 -7.32
N ARG A 238 -3.52 -2.02 -8.56
CA ARG A 238 -2.41 -1.71 -9.48
C ARG A 238 -1.81 -0.33 -9.27
N ALA A 239 -2.50 0.57 -8.55
CA ALA A 239 -1.90 1.82 -8.13
C ALA A 239 -0.59 1.57 -7.36
N GLN A 240 0.36 2.48 -7.49
CA GLN A 240 1.65 2.39 -6.81
C GLN A 240 1.71 3.40 -5.66
N PRO A 241 2.60 3.24 -4.68
CA PRO A 241 3.67 2.23 -4.54
C PRO A 241 3.20 0.80 -4.31
N ASN A 242 4.10 -0.16 -4.60
CA ASN A 242 3.89 -1.57 -4.30
C ASN A 242 4.79 -1.98 -3.13
N ARG A 243 4.27 -2.02 -1.92
CA ARG A 243 4.92 -2.48 -0.68
C ARG A 243 6.25 -1.79 -0.37
N TYR A 244 7.30 -2.07 -1.13
CA TYR A 244 8.66 -1.54 -0.93
C TYR A 244 9.22 -0.84 -2.16
N MET A 245 8.45 -0.70 -3.25
CA MET A 245 8.96 -0.13 -4.50
C MET A 245 7.95 0.69 -5.27
N CYS A 246 8.46 1.68 -5.97
CA CYS A 246 7.78 2.41 -7.04
C CYS A 246 8.48 2.16 -8.37
N HIS A 247 7.74 2.13 -9.46
CA HIS A 247 8.31 1.93 -10.77
C HIS A 247 7.45 2.55 -11.88
N ASN A 248 8.02 3.42 -12.70
CA ASN A 248 7.32 4.06 -13.81
C ASN A 248 7.40 3.29 -15.12
N GLY A 249 8.33 2.34 -15.21
CA GLY A 249 8.64 1.70 -16.48
C GLY A 249 7.71 0.56 -16.82
N GLU A 250 7.69 0.20 -18.08
CA GLU A 250 7.11 -1.02 -18.56
C GLU A 250 8.00 -2.20 -18.18
N ILE A 251 7.38 -3.24 -17.62
CA ILE A 251 8.04 -4.52 -17.41
C ILE A 251 7.65 -5.40 -18.60
N ASN A 252 8.46 -5.35 -19.64
CA ASN A 252 8.27 -6.15 -20.84
C ASN A 252 8.66 -7.61 -20.62
N THR A 253 8.22 -8.50 -21.52
CA THR A 253 8.57 -9.93 -21.51
C THR A 253 8.17 -10.68 -20.23
N LEU A 254 6.90 -10.58 -19.82
CA LEU A 254 6.38 -11.36 -18.68
C LEU A 254 6.78 -12.84 -18.77
N ARG A 255 6.69 -13.44 -19.96
CA ARG A 255 7.09 -14.83 -20.19
C ARG A 255 8.57 -15.09 -19.94
N GLY A 256 9.44 -14.16 -20.36
CA GLY A 256 10.89 -14.23 -20.09
C GLY A 256 11.18 -14.14 -18.60
N ASN A 257 10.54 -13.23 -17.88
CA ASN A 257 10.69 -13.08 -16.43
C ASN A 257 10.19 -14.31 -15.68
N MET A 258 9.06 -14.89 -16.08
CA MET A 258 8.54 -16.14 -15.50
C MET A 258 9.52 -17.30 -15.71
N ASN A 259 10.10 -17.43 -16.90
CA ASN A 259 11.08 -18.46 -17.21
C ASN A 259 12.38 -18.26 -16.42
N ALA A 260 12.86 -17.04 -16.29
CA ALA A 260 14.04 -16.71 -15.48
C ALA A 260 13.81 -17.06 -13.99
N MET A 261 12.64 -16.76 -13.44
CA MET A 261 12.29 -17.15 -12.06
C MET A 261 12.21 -18.67 -11.89
N LYS A 262 11.62 -19.39 -12.84
CA LYS A 262 11.60 -20.86 -12.81
C LYS A 262 13.00 -21.46 -12.86
N ALA A 263 13.87 -20.94 -13.71
CA ALA A 263 15.27 -21.37 -13.78
C ALA A 263 16.00 -21.13 -12.45
N ARG A 264 15.79 -19.96 -11.82
CA ARG A 264 16.36 -19.64 -10.51
C ARG A 264 15.83 -20.55 -9.40
N GLN A 265 14.56 -20.89 -9.41
CA GLN A 265 13.97 -21.84 -8.46
C GLN A 265 14.62 -23.23 -8.60
N GLY A 266 14.84 -23.70 -9.83
CA GLY A 266 15.53 -24.96 -10.08
C GLY A 266 16.96 -24.98 -9.50
N LEU A 267 17.72 -23.90 -9.64
CA LEU A 267 19.05 -23.76 -9.04
C LEU A 267 19.01 -23.75 -7.52
N SER A 268 18.01 -23.08 -6.92
CA SER A 268 17.84 -23.04 -5.46
C SER A 268 17.55 -24.42 -4.87
N LEU A 269 16.80 -25.27 -5.56
CA LEU A 269 16.49 -26.63 -5.12
C LEU A 269 17.68 -27.59 -5.20
N ILE A 270 18.67 -27.31 -6.07
CA ILE A 270 19.90 -28.13 -6.20
C ILE A 270 20.85 -27.86 -5.03
N HIS A 271 20.76 -26.74 -4.35
CA HIS A 271 21.64 -26.33 -3.24
C HIS A 271 21.00 -26.49 -1.84
N ILE A 272 19.80 -27.03 -1.78
CA ILE A 272 19.12 -27.44 -0.55
C ILE A 272 19.29 -28.95 -0.39
#